data_a884f41b8504831a6f31e7806fa483ec
#
_entry.id   a884f41b8504831a6f31e7806fa483ec
#
_cell.length_a   1.000
_cell.length_b   1.000
_cell.length_c   1.000
_cell.angle_alpha   90.00
_cell.angle_beta   90.00
_cell.angle_gamma   90.00
#
_symmetry.space_group_name_H-M   'P 1'
#
loop_
_entity.id
_entity.type
_entity.pdbx_description
1 polymer ?
#
loop_
_entity_poly.entity_id
_entity_poly.type
_entity_poly.pdbx_seq_one_letter_code
_entity_poly.pdbx_strand_id
1 'polypeptide(L)'
;MVRIPKHVQDFFPGKMGWVATATKEGLPNVTPKGSVRVLDDQHVIFADLFSLKTRQNLEQNPRVAVTVIDAATHKGYQIKGTAELVSSGPLYDQMAEQMKQLAPTLPPPMYVVKIAVDSVYDQSVGPDAGKQIA
;
A
#
# COMPACT_ATOMS: atom_id res chain seq x y z
N MET A 1 -5.61 -8.87 -12.31
CA MET A 1 -5.11 -8.98 -10.92
C MET A 1 -4.38 -10.29 -10.75
N VAL A 2 -3.34 -10.28 -9.96
CA VAL A 2 -2.61 -11.49 -9.58
C VAL A 2 -2.87 -11.82 -8.11
N ARG A 3 -2.59 -13.05 -7.72
CA ARG A 3 -2.64 -13.44 -6.32
C ARG A 3 -1.30 -13.15 -5.65
N ILE A 4 -1.37 -12.53 -4.50
CA ILE A 4 -0.20 -12.22 -3.67
C ILE A 4 0.27 -13.55 -3.04
N PRO A 5 1.52 -13.98 -3.29
CA PRO A 5 2.03 -15.21 -2.67
C PRO A 5 1.86 -15.19 -1.15
N LYS A 6 1.56 -16.34 -0.56
CA LYS A 6 1.28 -16.44 0.88
C LYS A 6 2.41 -15.89 1.74
N HIS A 7 3.66 -16.18 1.38
CA HIS A 7 4.81 -15.69 2.14
C HIS A 7 4.95 -14.16 2.10
N VAL A 8 4.48 -13.52 1.02
CA VAL A 8 4.43 -12.06 0.92
C VAL A 8 3.31 -11.51 1.80
N GLN A 9 2.14 -12.13 1.77
CA GLN A 9 1.04 -11.74 2.65
C GLN A 9 1.45 -11.80 4.12
N ASP A 10 2.14 -12.86 4.52
CA ASP A 10 2.59 -13.07 5.89
C ASP A 10 3.68 -12.09 6.33
N PHE A 11 4.38 -11.50 5.37
CA PHE A 11 5.44 -10.52 5.63
C PHE A 11 4.91 -9.13 5.97
N PHE A 12 3.74 -8.73 5.48
CA PHE A 12 3.21 -7.38 5.63
C PHE A 12 2.92 -6.93 7.07
N PRO A 13 2.35 -7.79 7.96
CA PRO A 13 1.97 -7.32 9.30
C PRO A 13 3.11 -6.65 10.05
N GLY A 14 2.83 -5.47 10.62
CA GLY A 14 3.80 -4.72 11.42
C GLY A 14 4.85 -3.96 10.62
N LYS A 15 4.80 -3.97 9.30
CA LYS A 15 5.79 -3.29 8.46
C LYS A 15 5.30 -1.92 8.02
N MET A 16 6.24 -0.98 7.95
CA MET A 16 6.02 0.31 7.31
C MET A 16 6.00 0.10 5.80
N GLY A 17 5.00 0.67 5.13
CA GLY A 17 4.94 0.68 3.66
C GLY A 17 5.40 2.03 3.11
N TRP A 18 6.08 1.99 1.97
CA TRP A 18 6.48 3.17 1.21
C TRP A 18 5.67 3.19 -0.07
N VAL A 19 4.79 4.19 -0.19
CA VAL A 19 3.82 4.27 -1.29
C VAL A 19 4.33 5.26 -2.31
N ALA A 20 4.52 4.82 -3.54
CA ALA A 20 4.97 5.63 -4.67
C ALA A 20 3.80 5.87 -5.63
N THR A 21 3.63 7.12 -6.00
CA THR A 21 2.63 7.59 -6.98
C THR A 21 3.28 8.55 -7.95
N ALA A 22 2.59 8.91 -9.00
CA ALA A 22 3.09 9.89 -9.97
C ALA A 22 1.94 10.73 -10.53
N THR A 23 2.28 11.92 -11.00
CA THR A 23 1.35 12.73 -11.79
C THR A 23 1.14 12.08 -13.17
N LYS A 24 0.18 12.59 -13.94
CA LYS A 24 -0.01 12.15 -15.33
C LYS A 24 1.23 12.36 -16.18
N GLU A 25 2.02 13.39 -15.87
CA GLU A 25 3.25 13.71 -16.59
C GLU A 25 4.45 12.91 -16.09
N GLY A 26 4.27 12.07 -15.07
CA GLY A 26 5.32 11.20 -14.55
C GLY A 26 6.17 11.80 -13.44
N LEU A 27 5.75 12.91 -12.82
CA LEU A 27 6.47 13.44 -11.65
C LEU A 27 6.23 12.52 -10.46
N PRO A 28 7.29 11.88 -9.91
CA PRO A 28 7.12 10.89 -8.87
C PRO A 28 6.95 11.52 -7.48
N ASN A 29 6.30 10.75 -6.60
CA ASN A 29 6.17 11.07 -5.19
C ASN A 29 6.20 9.79 -4.36
N VAL A 30 6.77 9.84 -3.18
CA VAL A 30 6.80 8.70 -2.25
C VAL A 30 6.45 9.18 -0.85
N THR A 31 5.67 8.36 -0.13
CA THR A 31 5.26 8.67 1.23
C THR A 31 5.24 7.39 2.09
N PRO A 32 5.65 7.47 3.38
CA PRO A 32 5.52 6.35 4.29
C PRO A 32 4.08 6.20 4.77
N LYS A 33 3.62 4.96 4.94
CA LYS A 33 2.30 4.63 5.47
C LYS A 33 2.40 3.47 6.44
N GLY A 34 2.13 3.72 7.72
CA GLY A 34 2.08 2.67 8.74
C GLY A 34 0.83 1.80 8.66
N SER A 35 -0.19 2.23 7.90
CA SER A 35 -1.47 1.53 7.78
C SER A 35 -1.53 0.52 6.62
N VAL A 36 -0.45 0.36 5.86
CA VAL A 36 -0.43 -0.59 4.75
C VAL A 36 -0.66 -2.01 5.25
N ARG A 37 -1.64 -2.70 4.66
CA ARG A 37 -1.94 -4.09 5.00
C ARG A 37 -2.54 -4.84 3.83
N VAL A 38 -2.41 -6.15 3.86
CA VAL A 38 -3.08 -7.04 2.90
C VAL A 38 -4.55 -7.15 3.32
N LEU A 39 -5.45 -6.88 2.38
CA LEU A 39 -6.90 -7.03 2.60
C LEU A 39 -7.34 -8.47 2.30
N ASP A 40 -6.89 -9.00 1.18
CA ASP A 40 -7.13 -10.35 0.73
C ASP A 40 -5.98 -10.77 -0.23
N ASP A 41 -6.09 -11.92 -0.86
CA ASP A 41 -5.01 -12.44 -1.70
C ASP A 41 -4.79 -11.65 -3.00
N GLN A 42 -5.60 -10.62 -3.28
CA GLN A 42 -5.50 -9.83 -4.50
C GLN A 42 -5.48 -8.31 -4.24
N HIS A 43 -5.63 -7.88 -2.98
CA HIS A 43 -5.74 -6.46 -2.64
C HIS A 43 -4.89 -6.08 -1.44
N VAL A 44 -4.31 -4.89 -1.53
CA VAL A 44 -3.61 -4.21 -0.43
C VAL A 44 -4.34 -2.89 -0.17
N ILE A 45 -4.41 -2.49 1.09
CA ILE A 45 -5.07 -1.23 1.48
C ILE A 45 -4.16 -0.38 2.36
N PHE A 46 -4.41 0.92 2.35
CA PHE A 46 -3.88 1.84 3.36
C PHE A 46 -4.86 3.00 3.58
N ALA A 47 -4.70 3.69 4.72
CA ALA A 47 -5.50 4.86 5.04
C ALA A 47 -4.79 6.14 4.61
N ASP A 48 -5.53 7.06 3.98
CA ASP A 48 -5.06 8.40 3.65
C ASP A 48 -5.59 9.40 4.67
N LEU A 49 -4.68 9.94 5.49
CA LEU A 49 -5.00 10.98 6.49
C LEU A 49 -4.53 12.37 6.02
N PHE A 50 -3.23 12.49 5.76
CA PHE A 50 -2.59 13.77 5.46
C PHE A 50 -1.79 13.75 4.16
N SER A 51 -2.09 12.85 3.24
CA SER A 51 -1.27 12.62 2.03
C SER A 51 -1.72 13.52 0.90
N LEU A 52 -1.40 14.81 0.97
CA LEU A 52 -1.83 15.76 -0.05
C LEU A 52 -1.41 15.35 -1.47
N LYS A 53 -0.11 15.12 -1.68
CA LYS A 53 0.41 14.79 -3.02
C LYS A 53 -0.03 13.41 -3.49
N THR A 54 0.01 12.43 -2.59
CA THR A 54 -0.43 11.06 -2.88
C THR A 54 -1.88 11.05 -3.35
N ARG A 55 -2.77 11.75 -2.63
CA ARG A 55 -4.18 11.84 -2.98
C ARG A 55 -4.38 12.52 -4.33
N GLN A 56 -3.74 13.68 -4.55
CA GLN A 56 -3.83 14.40 -5.81
C GLN A 56 -3.36 13.54 -6.97
N ASN A 57 -2.28 12.80 -6.80
CA ASN A 57 -1.77 11.90 -7.83
C ASN A 57 -2.76 10.78 -8.13
N LEU A 58 -3.27 10.11 -7.10
CA LEU A 58 -4.19 8.98 -7.28
C LEU A 58 -5.54 9.38 -7.88
N GLU A 59 -5.99 10.59 -7.65
CA GLU A 59 -7.20 11.13 -8.29
C GLU A 59 -7.04 11.25 -9.80
N GLN A 60 -5.82 11.44 -10.29
CA GLN A 60 -5.52 11.64 -11.72
C GLN A 60 -4.86 10.43 -12.36
N ASN A 61 -4.06 9.69 -11.61
CA ASN A 61 -3.30 8.53 -12.08
C ASN A 61 -3.40 7.43 -11.02
N PRO A 62 -4.20 6.39 -11.26
CA PRO A 62 -4.44 5.36 -10.25
C PRO A 62 -3.30 4.36 -10.09
N ARG A 63 -2.24 4.45 -10.87
CA ARG A 63 -1.10 3.53 -10.79
C ARG A 63 -0.29 3.81 -9.54
N VAL A 64 0.06 2.75 -8.81
CA VAL A 64 0.71 2.85 -7.51
C VAL A 64 1.70 1.70 -7.32
N ALA A 65 2.78 1.98 -6.62
CA ALA A 65 3.70 0.93 -6.14
C ALA A 65 3.84 1.06 -4.62
N VAL A 66 3.93 -0.08 -3.95
CA VAL A 66 4.16 -0.14 -2.51
C VAL A 66 5.31 -1.08 -2.21
N THR A 67 6.27 -0.61 -1.42
CA THR A 67 7.38 -1.41 -0.93
C THR A 67 7.25 -1.57 0.59
N VAL A 68 7.41 -2.80 1.06
CA VAL A 68 7.54 -3.11 2.49
C VAL A 68 8.88 -3.79 2.73
N ILE A 69 9.61 -3.36 3.74
CA ILE A 69 10.98 -3.82 4.01
C ILE A 69 11.14 -4.13 5.50
N ASP A 70 11.89 -5.19 5.79
CA ASP A 70 12.47 -5.45 7.10
C ASP A 70 13.97 -5.17 7.02
N ALA A 71 14.40 -4.06 7.59
CA ALA A 71 15.80 -3.66 7.53
C ALA A 71 16.73 -4.62 8.28
N ALA A 72 16.23 -5.29 9.31
CA ALA A 72 17.03 -6.22 10.12
C ALA A 72 17.39 -7.49 9.35
N THR A 73 16.50 -7.98 8.50
CA THR A 73 16.70 -9.21 7.72
C THR A 73 17.06 -8.94 6.27
N HIS A 74 17.03 -7.69 5.83
CA HIS A 74 17.23 -7.27 4.43
C HIS A 74 16.24 -7.91 3.46
N LYS A 75 15.07 -8.29 3.96
CA LYS A 75 13.97 -8.79 3.14
C LYS A 75 13.00 -7.69 2.80
N GLY A 76 12.43 -7.76 1.61
CA GLY A 76 11.43 -6.81 1.17
C GLY A 76 10.70 -7.28 -0.06
N TYR A 77 9.51 -6.70 -0.25
CA TYR A 77 8.67 -6.99 -1.41
C TYR A 77 8.05 -5.71 -1.92
N GLN A 78 7.85 -5.65 -3.23
CA GLN A 78 7.15 -4.57 -3.88
C GLN A 78 5.92 -5.11 -4.56
N ILE A 79 4.81 -4.42 -4.39
CA ILE A 79 3.63 -4.65 -5.22
C ILE A 79 3.43 -3.45 -6.14
N LYS A 80 2.89 -3.69 -7.32
CA LYS A 80 2.37 -2.65 -8.21
C LYS A 80 0.92 -2.96 -8.49
N GLY A 81 0.12 -1.91 -8.62
CA GLY A 81 -1.30 -2.10 -8.84
C GLY A 81 -2.02 -0.84 -9.22
N THR A 82 -3.34 -0.94 -9.18
CA THR A 82 -4.26 0.12 -9.53
C THR A 82 -5.12 0.45 -8.32
N ALA A 83 -5.13 1.73 -7.94
CA ALA A 83 -5.79 2.20 -6.73
C ALA A 83 -7.22 2.65 -6.99
N GLU A 84 -8.08 2.37 -6.02
CA GLU A 84 -9.44 2.91 -5.90
C GLU A 84 -9.51 3.69 -4.58
N LEU A 85 -10.05 4.90 -4.63
CA LEU A 85 -10.24 5.75 -3.45
C LEU A 85 -11.63 5.49 -2.87
N VAL A 86 -11.69 4.93 -1.66
CA VAL A 86 -12.95 4.53 -1.00
C VAL A 86 -13.22 5.47 0.16
N SER A 87 -14.31 6.25 0.08
CA SER A 87 -14.66 7.25 1.09
C SER A 87 -15.88 6.89 1.94
N SER A 88 -16.51 5.76 1.67
CA SER A 88 -17.70 5.30 2.40
C SER A 88 -17.89 3.79 2.23
N GLY A 89 -18.76 3.21 3.04
CA GLY A 89 -19.10 1.80 2.99
C GLY A 89 -18.33 0.94 3.98
N PRO A 90 -18.53 -0.40 3.95
CA PRO A 90 -18.00 -1.29 4.97
C PRO A 90 -16.48 -1.25 5.12
N LEU A 91 -15.74 -1.21 4.01
CA LEU A 91 -14.28 -1.17 4.05
C LEU A 91 -13.78 0.12 4.72
N TYR A 92 -14.36 1.27 4.34
CA TYR A 92 -14.02 2.55 4.95
C TYR A 92 -14.34 2.53 6.46
N ASP A 93 -15.55 2.09 6.82
CA ASP A 93 -15.99 2.09 8.21
C ASP A 93 -15.12 1.20 9.09
N GLN A 94 -14.73 0.03 8.60
CA GLN A 94 -13.86 -0.89 9.31
C GLN A 94 -12.45 -0.30 9.52
N MET A 95 -11.88 0.29 8.49
CA MET A 95 -10.56 0.93 8.59
C MET A 95 -10.60 2.13 9.53
N ALA A 96 -11.63 2.96 9.43
CA ALA A 96 -11.80 4.14 10.30
C ALA A 96 -11.89 3.71 11.78
N GLU A 97 -12.63 2.64 12.08
CA GLU A 97 -12.77 2.12 13.44
C GLU A 97 -11.42 1.56 13.96
N GLN A 98 -10.70 0.81 13.13
CA GLN A 98 -9.38 0.29 13.51
C GLN A 98 -8.39 1.42 13.78
N MET A 99 -8.37 2.44 12.93
CA MET A 99 -7.50 3.60 13.10
C MET A 99 -7.84 4.38 14.38
N LYS A 100 -9.12 4.53 14.70
CA LYS A 100 -9.58 5.19 15.92
C LYS A 100 -9.09 4.46 17.18
N GLN A 101 -9.08 3.13 17.16
CA GLN A 101 -8.60 2.34 18.28
C GLN A 101 -7.08 2.41 18.43
N LEU A 102 -6.34 2.38 17.31
CA LEU A 102 -4.87 2.38 17.32
C LEU A 102 -4.29 3.78 17.55
N ALA A 103 -4.96 4.80 17.05
CA ALA A 103 -4.48 6.18 17.11
C ALA A 103 -5.64 7.15 17.36
N PRO A 104 -6.20 7.16 18.61
CA PRO A 104 -7.44 7.90 18.90
C PRO A 104 -7.30 9.43 18.77
N THR A 105 -6.07 9.95 18.73
CA THR A 105 -5.82 11.38 18.56
C THR A 105 -5.81 11.83 17.09
N LEU A 106 -5.79 10.89 16.15
CA LEU A 106 -5.81 11.20 14.73
C LEU A 106 -7.24 11.35 14.22
N PRO A 107 -7.47 12.19 13.21
CA PRO A 107 -8.78 12.30 12.59
C PRO A 107 -9.12 11.01 11.81
N PRO A 108 -10.39 10.80 11.46
CA PRO A 108 -10.74 9.71 10.55
C PRO A 108 -10.06 9.88 9.21
N PRO A 109 -9.76 8.79 8.49
CA PRO A 109 -9.14 8.90 7.17
C PRO A 109 -10.06 9.60 6.18
N MET A 110 -9.47 10.35 5.25
CA MET A 110 -10.24 10.93 4.13
C MET A 110 -10.65 9.83 3.15
N TYR A 111 -9.75 8.91 2.89
CA TYR A 111 -9.97 7.76 2.02
C TYR A 111 -9.31 6.52 2.60
N VAL A 112 -9.88 5.37 2.28
CA VAL A 112 -9.16 4.11 2.27
C VAL A 112 -8.75 3.87 0.82
N VAL A 113 -7.47 3.68 0.58
CA VAL A 113 -6.97 3.38 -0.77
C VAL A 113 -6.94 1.87 -0.91
N LYS A 114 -7.71 1.35 -1.86
CA LYS A 114 -7.77 -0.08 -2.16
C LYS A 114 -7.01 -0.35 -3.45
N ILE A 115 -5.97 -1.17 -3.38
CA ILE A 115 -5.08 -1.46 -4.49
C ILE A 115 -5.36 -2.86 -5.01
N ALA A 116 -5.80 -2.96 -6.27
CA ALA A 116 -5.84 -4.22 -6.99
C ALA A 116 -4.43 -4.53 -7.47
N VAL A 117 -3.86 -5.64 -7.01
CA VAL A 117 -2.46 -5.97 -7.25
C VAL A 117 -2.28 -6.54 -8.66
N ASP A 118 -1.41 -5.91 -9.46
CA ASP A 118 -1.12 -6.32 -10.82
C ASP A 118 0.16 -7.14 -10.93
N SER A 119 1.14 -6.88 -10.06
CA SER A 119 2.41 -7.61 -10.03
C SER A 119 3.08 -7.51 -8.67
N VAL A 120 3.89 -8.51 -8.35
CA VAL A 120 4.65 -8.61 -7.10
C VAL A 120 6.10 -8.91 -7.43
N TYR A 121 7.03 -8.24 -6.75
CA TYR A 121 8.47 -8.36 -6.96
C TYR A 121 9.17 -8.64 -5.65
N ASP A 122 10.18 -9.49 -5.70
CA ASP A 122 11.12 -9.67 -4.60
C ASP A 122 12.12 -8.52 -4.62
N GLN A 123 12.27 -7.84 -3.48
CA GLN A 123 13.26 -6.76 -3.30
C GLN A 123 14.25 -7.07 -2.18
N SER A 124 14.29 -8.32 -1.74
CA SER A 124 15.24 -8.76 -0.72
C SER A 124 16.65 -8.69 -1.26
N VAL A 125 17.61 -8.39 -0.38
CA VAL A 125 19.02 -8.40 -0.76
C VAL A 125 19.43 -9.84 -1.09
N GLY A 126 19.87 -10.07 -2.31
CA GLY A 126 20.25 -11.40 -2.77
C GLY A 126 20.06 -11.57 -4.28
N PRO A 127 20.21 -12.81 -4.78
CA PRO A 127 20.18 -13.07 -6.23
C PRO A 127 18.81 -12.88 -6.87
N ASP A 128 17.73 -12.84 -6.08
CA ASP A 128 16.37 -12.67 -6.59
C ASP A 128 15.89 -11.21 -6.55
N ALA A 129 16.73 -10.27 -6.10
CA ALA A 129 16.38 -8.86 -6.04
C ALA A 129 15.91 -8.35 -7.41
N GLY A 130 14.72 -7.73 -7.41
CA GLY A 130 14.11 -7.16 -8.60
C GLY A 130 13.34 -8.15 -9.47
N LYS A 131 13.31 -9.44 -9.13
CA LYS A 131 12.57 -10.42 -9.91
C LYS A 131 11.06 -10.37 -9.62
N GLN A 132 10.29 -10.46 -10.67
CA GLN A 132 8.83 -10.60 -10.56
C GLN A 132 8.49 -12.02 -10.10
N ILE A 133 7.66 -12.12 -9.06
CA ILE A 133 7.27 -13.41 -8.47
C ILE A 133 5.75 -13.68 -8.56
N ALA A 134 5.00 -12.66 -8.99
CA ALA A 134 3.59 -12.82 -9.31
C ALA A 134 3.11 -11.69 -10.24
#